data_b7723ee6bbedc2af77a24475e1f7ff1c
#
_entry.id   b7723ee6bbedc2af77a24475e1f7ff1c
#
_cell.length_a   1.000
_cell.length_b   1.000
_cell.length_c   1.000
_cell.angle_alpha   90.00
_cell.angle_beta   90.00
_cell.angle_gamma   90.00
#
_symmetry.space_group_name_H-M   'P 1'
#
loop_
_entity.id
_entity.type
_entity.pdbx_description
1 polymer ?
#
loop_
_entity_poly.entity_id
_entity_poly.type
_entity_poly.pdbx_seq_one_letter_code
_entity_poly.pdbx_strand_id
1 'polypeptide(L)'
;MLPTLDARLTAAAELVLPGRPVADIGCDHGKLTAVLAASGNYPKVIGADLRPGPLAKAKQTLEHAGCEDRAELRLGDGLSVLSAGEVGTIVLAGVSAQTTWEIIEQAPWVMQPGGPRLVLVPATRHSELRRWLWAHGFALAADRPVQAAGRWYAVMA
;
A
#
# COMPACT_ATOMS: atom_id res chain seq x y z
N MET A 1 14.13 1.08 -16.57
CA MET A 1 14.84 1.46 -15.30
C MET A 1 13.81 1.53 -14.18
N LEU A 2 14.11 0.90 -13.05
CA LEU A 2 13.25 0.96 -11.88
C LEU A 2 13.26 2.33 -11.22
N PRO A 3 12.11 2.83 -10.77
CA PRO A 3 12.06 4.07 -9.99
C PRO A 3 12.77 3.89 -8.64
N THR A 4 13.36 4.96 -8.15
CA THR A 4 13.93 4.99 -6.80
C THR A 4 12.83 5.26 -5.79
N LEU A 5 12.76 4.42 -4.76
CA LEU A 5 11.88 4.62 -3.61
C LEU A 5 12.59 5.47 -2.55
N ASP A 6 11.84 6.33 -1.88
CA ASP A 6 12.32 6.95 -0.66
C ASP A 6 12.36 5.94 0.50
N ALA A 7 12.92 6.35 1.64
CA ALA A 7 13.07 5.46 2.79
C ALA A 7 11.73 4.91 3.32
N ARG A 8 10.63 5.68 3.22
CA ARG A 8 9.28 5.25 3.66
C ARG A 8 8.78 4.10 2.82
N LEU A 9 8.82 4.28 1.50
CA LEU A 9 8.32 3.27 0.54
C LEU A 9 9.22 2.04 0.51
N THR A 10 10.54 2.22 0.71
CA THR A 10 11.46 1.10 0.86
C THR A 10 11.11 0.26 2.09
N ALA A 11 10.91 0.89 3.24
CA ALA A 11 10.51 0.19 4.46
C ALA A 11 9.13 -0.47 4.33
N ALA A 12 8.19 0.17 3.62
CA ALA A 12 6.88 -0.42 3.33
C ALA A 12 7.02 -1.67 2.45
N ALA A 13 7.82 -1.63 1.40
CA ALA A 13 8.05 -2.77 0.52
C ALA A 13 8.62 -3.98 1.27
N GLU A 14 9.53 -3.76 2.23
CA GLU A 14 10.12 -4.81 3.05
C GLU A 14 9.11 -5.53 3.95
N LEU A 15 7.98 -4.90 4.26
CA LEU A 15 6.92 -5.45 5.12
C LEU A 15 5.83 -6.19 4.35
N VAL A 16 5.84 -6.13 3.03
CA VAL A 16 4.90 -6.88 2.18
C VAL A 16 5.21 -8.37 2.26
N LEU A 17 4.19 -9.20 2.48
CA LEU A 17 4.34 -10.65 2.57
C LEU A 17 4.65 -11.24 1.19
N PRO A 18 5.81 -11.88 1.00
CA PRO A 18 6.14 -12.52 -0.28
C PRO A 18 5.25 -13.73 -0.55
N GLY A 19 5.16 -14.12 -1.84
CA GLY A 19 4.44 -15.32 -2.26
C GLY A 19 2.92 -15.17 -2.31
N ARG A 20 2.37 -14.01 -2.00
CA ARG A 20 0.94 -13.71 -2.07
C ARG A 20 0.70 -12.43 -2.88
N PRO A 21 -0.49 -12.27 -3.48
CA PRO A 21 -0.82 -11.02 -4.17
C PRO A 21 -0.77 -9.83 -3.23
N VAL A 22 -0.39 -8.65 -3.77
CA VAL A 22 -0.31 -7.38 -3.03
C VAL A 22 -1.06 -6.30 -3.78
N ALA A 23 -1.71 -5.40 -3.02
CA ALA A 23 -2.34 -4.20 -3.55
C ALA A 23 -1.70 -2.94 -2.96
N ASP A 24 -1.32 -2.02 -3.83
CA ASP A 24 -0.84 -0.67 -3.53
C ASP A 24 -1.99 0.30 -3.79
N ILE A 25 -2.68 0.69 -2.73
CA ILE A 25 -3.89 1.51 -2.77
C ILE A 25 -3.54 2.98 -2.59
N GLY A 26 -3.96 3.81 -3.55
CA GLY A 26 -3.47 5.17 -3.69
C GLY A 26 -2.05 5.15 -4.28
N CYS A 27 -1.86 4.38 -5.34
CA CYS A 27 -0.52 4.10 -5.90
C CYS A 27 0.14 5.32 -6.56
N ASP A 28 -0.59 6.41 -6.73
CA ASP A 28 -0.10 7.65 -7.35
C ASP A 28 0.60 7.38 -8.69
N HIS A 29 1.85 7.76 -8.83
CA HIS A 29 2.63 7.52 -10.06
C HIS A 29 3.20 6.09 -10.18
N GLY A 30 2.81 5.17 -9.28
CA GLY A 30 3.10 3.75 -9.40
C GLY A 30 4.53 3.35 -9.10
N LYS A 31 5.30 4.17 -8.38
CA LYS A 31 6.70 3.85 -8.05
C LYS A 31 6.83 2.58 -7.22
N LEU A 32 6.05 2.48 -6.14
CA LEU A 32 6.05 1.28 -5.31
C LEU A 32 5.48 0.08 -6.06
N THR A 33 4.37 0.27 -6.78
CA THR A 33 3.78 -0.77 -7.65
C THR A 33 4.82 -1.36 -8.60
N ALA A 34 5.61 -0.50 -9.28
CA ALA A 34 6.63 -0.95 -10.23
C ALA A 34 7.76 -1.74 -9.56
N VAL A 35 8.24 -1.30 -8.41
CA VAL A 35 9.29 -2.01 -7.66
C VAL A 35 8.79 -3.38 -7.18
N LEU A 36 7.57 -3.46 -6.65
CA LEU A 36 6.97 -4.73 -6.25
C LEU A 36 6.79 -5.68 -7.45
N ALA A 37 6.26 -5.18 -8.56
CA ALA A 37 6.06 -5.97 -9.77
C ALA A 37 7.38 -6.49 -10.36
N ALA A 38 8.40 -5.65 -10.41
CA ALA A 38 9.70 -6.01 -10.96
C ALA A 38 10.46 -7.02 -10.08
N SER A 39 10.19 -7.06 -8.77
CA SER A 39 10.87 -7.98 -7.84
C SER A 39 10.62 -9.46 -8.15
N GLY A 40 9.49 -9.79 -8.74
CA GLY A 40 9.08 -11.17 -8.98
C GLY A 40 8.66 -11.96 -7.74
N ASN A 41 8.58 -11.31 -6.57
CA ASN A 41 8.26 -11.95 -5.29
C ASN A 41 6.76 -12.18 -5.06
N TYR A 42 5.92 -11.64 -5.93
CA TYR A 42 4.47 -11.63 -5.77
C TYR A 42 3.81 -12.21 -7.02
N PRO A 43 2.83 -13.13 -6.87
CA PRO A 43 2.13 -13.71 -8.01
C PRO A 43 1.26 -12.70 -8.76
N LYS A 44 0.84 -11.64 -8.08
CA LYS A 44 0.08 -10.54 -8.65
C LYS A 44 0.33 -9.25 -7.86
N VAL A 45 0.52 -8.15 -8.56
CA VAL A 45 0.62 -6.81 -7.98
C VAL A 45 -0.51 -5.95 -8.56
N ILE A 46 -1.27 -5.31 -7.69
CA ILE A 46 -2.36 -4.41 -8.06
C ILE A 46 -1.99 -3.01 -7.62
N GLY A 47 -1.99 -2.07 -8.54
CA GLY A 47 -1.91 -0.64 -8.24
C GLY A 47 -3.26 0.00 -8.47
N ALA A 48 -3.77 0.75 -7.51
CA ALA A 48 -5.06 1.42 -7.65
C ALA A 48 -4.99 2.88 -7.22
N ASP A 49 -5.71 3.72 -7.91
CA ASP A 49 -5.88 5.14 -7.54
C ASP A 49 -7.31 5.58 -7.87
N LEU A 50 -7.80 6.55 -7.11
CA LEU A 50 -9.09 7.18 -7.33
C LEU A 50 -9.09 8.08 -8.57
N ARG A 51 -7.92 8.60 -8.93
CA ARG A 51 -7.76 9.62 -9.97
C ARG A 51 -7.15 9.03 -11.24
N PRO A 52 -7.73 9.32 -12.42
CA PRO A 52 -7.23 8.78 -13.69
C PRO A 52 -5.86 9.35 -14.09
N GLY A 53 -5.56 10.60 -13.75
CA GLY A 53 -4.27 11.25 -14.08
C GLY A 53 -3.05 10.55 -13.47
N PRO A 54 -2.97 10.38 -12.15
CA PRO A 54 -1.92 9.60 -11.51
C PRO A 54 -1.83 8.17 -12.04
N LEU A 55 -2.97 7.51 -12.26
CA LEU A 55 -3.00 6.14 -12.77
C LEU A 55 -2.41 6.03 -14.19
N ALA A 56 -2.63 7.01 -15.04
CA ALA A 56 -1.99 7.07 -16.36
C ALA A 56 -0.46 7.19 -16.24
N LYS A 57 0.03 7.97 -15.27
CA LYS A 57 1.47 8.07 -14.97
C LYS A 57 2.02 6.77 -14.39
N ALA A 58 1.24 6.08 -13.54
CA ALA A 58 1.61 4.77 -13.03
C ALA A 58 1.82 3.76 -14.18
N LYS A 59 0.95 3.77 -15.19
CA LYS A 59 1.11 2.96 -16.39
C LYS A 59 2.44 3.24 -17.08
N GLN A 60 2.77 4.51 -17.30
CA GLN A 60 4.06 4.89 -17.90
C GLN A 60 5.26 4.44 -17.05
N THR A 61 5.14 4.52 -15.72
CA THR A 61 6.19 4.05 -14.81
C THR A 61 6.42 2.54 -14.96
N LEU A 62 5.35 1.74 -15.05
CA LEU A 62 5.44 0.29 -15.28
C LEU A 62 6.06 -0.04 -16.63
N GLU A 63 5.66 0.65 -17.70
CA GLU A 63 6.21 0.50 -19.04
C GLU A 63 7.73 0.80 -19.05
N HIS A 64 8.14 1.92 -18.47
CA HIS A 64 9.56 2.28 -18.36
C HIS A 64 10.39 1.30 -17.51
N ALA A 65 9.74 0.66 -16.55
CA ALA A 65 10.36 -0.36 -15.71
C ALA A 65 10.36 -1.76 -16.37
N GLY A 66 9.64 -1.93 -17.48
CA GLY A 66 9.50 -3.20 -18.18
C GLY A 66 8.76 -4.27 -17.37
N CYS A 67 7.78 -3.85 -16.58
CA CYS A 67 7.01 -4.74 -15.71
C CYS A 67 5.49 -4.57 -15.82
N GLU A 68 5.02 -3.97 -16.89
CA GLU A 68 3.59 -3.75 -17.16
C GLU A 68 2.77 -5.03 -17.17
N ASP A 69 3.35 -6.14 -17.60
CA ASP A 69 2.69 -7.46 -17.64
C ASP A 69 2.57 -8.12 -16.25
N ARG A 70 3.23 -7.55 -15.23
CA ARG A 70 3.27 -8.10 -13.86
C ARG A 70 2.42 -7.34 -12.87
N ALA A 71 1.79 -6.24 -13.32
CA ALA A 71 0.93 -5.42 -12.49
C ALA A 71 -0.39 -5.13 -13.20
N GLU A 72 -1.45 -5.08 -12.41
CA GLU A 72 -2.78 -4.65 -12.85
C GLU A 72 -3.09 -3.29 -12.24
N LEU A 73 -3.50 -2.33 -13.06
CA LEU A 73 -3.93 -1.01 -12.60
C LEU A 73 -5.45 -0.92 -12.56
N ARG A 74 -5.99 -0.42 -11.46
CA ARG A 74 -7.42 -0.28 -11.22
C ARG A 74 -7.79 1.15 -10.84
N LEU A 75 -8.77 1.72 -11.50
CA LEU A 75 -9.38 3.00 -11.14
C LEU A 75 -10.53 2.75 -10.17
N GLY A 76 -10.51 3.38 -9.01
CA GLY A 76 -11.59 3.29 -8.03
C GLY A 76 -11.24 3.83 -6.67
N ASP A 77 -12.23 3.87 -5.80
CA ASP A 77 -12.15 4.46 -4.47
C ASP A 77 -11.74 3.43 -3.41
N GLY A 78 -10.56 3.65 -2.83
CA GLY A 78 -10.05 2.87 -1.70
C GLY A 78 -10.05 1.37 -1.97
N LEU A 79 -10.61 0.60 -1.05
CA LEU A 79 -10.66 -0.87 -1.13
C LEU A 79 -11.83 -1.41 -1.96
N SER A 80 -12.66 -0.54 -2.52
CA SER A 80 -13.75 -0.96 -3.43
C SER A 80 -13.25 -1.68 -4.68
N VAL A 81 -11.98 -1.47 -5.02
CA VAL A 81 -11.32 -2.13 -6.17
C VAL A 81 -10.91 -3.58 -5.91
N LEU A 82 -11.01 -4.04 -4.67
CA LEU A 82 -10.60 -5.38 -4.24
C LEU A 82 -11.80 -6.21 -3.76
N SER A 83 -11.65 -7.52 -3.90
CA SER A 83 -12.55 -8.49 -3.29
C SER A 83 -11.92 -9.13 -2.05
N ALA A 84 -12.75 -9.60 -1.11
CA ALA A 84 -12.27 -10.34 0.05
C ALA A 84 -11.44 -11.56 -0.38
N GLY A 85 -10.26 -11.73 0.24
CA GLY A 85 -9.36 -12.85 -0.05
C GLY A 85 -8.51 -12.70 -1.32
N GLU A 86 -8.66 -11.61 -2.08
CA GLU A 86 -7.91 -11.40 -3.33
C GLU A 86 -6.41 -11.15 -3.11
N VAL A 87 -6.05 -10.48 -2.02
CA VAL A 87 -4.65 -10.13 -1.72
C VAL A 87 -4.22 -10.56 -0.33
N GLY A 88 -2.93 -10.82 -0.16
CA GLY A 88 -2.33 -11.12 1.13
C GLY A 88 -1.81 -9.89 1.87
N THR A 89 -1.52 -8.80 1.16
CA THR A 89 -1.08 -7.52 1.72
C THR A 89 -1.75 -6.36 1.01
N ILE A 90 -2.17 -5.38 1.79
CA ILE A 90 -2.65 -4.07 1.31
C ILE A 90 -1.69 -3.00 1.82
N VAL A 91 -1.17 -2.19 0.91
CA VAL A 91 -0.33 -1.04 1.26
C VAL A 91 -1.15 0.23 1.09
N LEU A 92 -1.16 1.08 2.12
CA LEU A 92 -1.73 2.43 2.13
C LEU A 92 -0.63 3.39 2.59
N ALA A 93 -0.03 4.10 1.65
CA ALA A 93 1.08 5.02 1.91
C ALA A 93 0.77 6.43 1.40
N GLY A 94 1.06 7.43 2.23
CA GLY A 94 0.97 8.83 1.84
C GLY A 94 -0.41 9.48 2.02
N VAL A 95 -1.39 8.78 2.60
CA VAL A 95 -2.67 9.37 2.99
C VAL A 95 -2.69 9.67 4.50
N SER A 96 -3.58 10.57 4.94
CA SER A 96 -3.71 10.88 6.37
C SER A 96 -4.14 9.67 7.18
N ALA A 97 -3.90 9.70 8.49
CA ALA A 97 -4.41 8.67 9.39
C ALA A 97 -5.93 8.52 9.27
N GLN A 98 -6.66 9.62 9.23
CA GLN A 98 -8.12 9.61 9.10
C GLN A 98 -8.55 8.94 7.79
N THR A 99 -7.99 9.33 6.66
CA THR A 99 -8.28 8.68 5.36
C THR A 99 -7.95 7.20 5.40
N THR A 100 -6.85 6.81 6.06
CA THR A 100 -6.45 5.41 6.21
C THR A 100 -7.54 4.59 6.91
N TRP A 101 -8.00 5.02 8.10
CA TRP A 101 -9.02 4.24 8.80
C TRP A 101 -10.40 4.29 8.13
N GLU A 102 -10.78 5.40 7.50
CA GLU A 102 -12.02 5.48 6.72
C GLU A 102 -12.02 4.47 5.55
N ILE A 103 -10.89 4.31 4.86
CA ILE A 103 -10.72 3.31 3.80
C ILE A 103 -10.87 1.90 4.38
N ILE A 104 -10.27 1.61 5.53
CA ILE A 104 -10.35 0.29 6.18
C ILE A 104 -11.80 0.00 6.63
N GLU A 105 -12.48 0.97 7.21
CA GLU A 105 -13.87 0.83 7.67
C GLU A 105 -14.84 0.49 6.54
N GLN A 106 -14.57 0.94 5.32
CA GLN A 106 -15.40 0.64 4.15
C GLN A 106 -15.28 -0.83 3.69
N ALA A 107 -14.30 -1.56 4.19
CA ALA A 107 -14.02 -2.95 3.80
C ALA A 107 -13.97 -3.87 5.04
N PRO A 108 -15.13 -4.22 5.64
CA PRO A 108 -15.17 -5.02 6.88
C PRO A 108 -14.44 -6.35 6.80
N TRP A 109 -14.29 -6.92 5.61
CA TRP A 109 -13.57 -8.17 5.39
C TRP A 109 -12.07 -8.07 5.73
N VAL A 110 -11.51 -6.87 5.74
CA VAL A 110 -10.10 -6.64 6.15
C VAL A 110 -9.90 -6.91 7.64
N MET A 111 -10.94 -6.66 8.44
CA MET A 111 -10.91 -6.82 9.90
C MET A 111 -11.30 -8.22 10.37
N GLN A 112 -11.64 -9.12 9.45
CA GLN A 112 -11.97 -10.51 9.79
C GLN A 112 -10.71 -11.34 10.07
N PRO A 113 -10.79 -12.37 10.91
CA PRO A 113 -9.70 -13.34 11.07
C PRO A 113 -9.24 -13.91 9.72
N GLY A 114 -7.94 -13.96 9.49
CA GLY A 114 -7.38 -14.38 8.21
C GLY A 114 -7.40 -13.32 7.11
N GLY A 115 -7.77 -12.09 7.43
CA GLY A 115 -7.68 -10.95 6.53
C GLY A 115 -6.24 -10.63 6.10
N PRO A 116 -6.06 -9.72 5.13
CA PRO A 116 -4.74 -9.37 4.63
C PRO A 116 -3.90 -8.63 5.69
N ARG A 117 -2.57 -8.69 5.55
CA ARG A 117 -1.70 -7.77 6.26
C ARG A 117 -1.92 -6.36 5.73
N LEU A 118 -1.97 -5.39 6.64
CA LEU A 118 -1.95 -3.97 6.28
C LEU A 118 -0.53 -3.43 6.46
N VAL A 119 -0.02 -2.73 5.46
CA VAL A 119 1.22 -1.94 5.55
C VAL A 119 0.82 -0.49 5.41
N LEU A 120 0.99 0.28 6.48
CA LEU A 120 0.45 1.63 6.61
C LEU A 120 1.57 2.64 6.81
N VAL A 121 1.57 3.69 5.98
CA VAL A 121 2.50 4.82 6.08
C VAL A 121 1.68 6.12 6.09
N PRO A 122 1.06 6.47 7.24
CA PRO A 122 0.24 7.67 7.32
C PRO A 122 1.08 8.93 7.14
N ALA A 123 0.55 9.91 6.42
CA ALA A 123 1.20 11.21 6.23
C ALA A 123 1.18 12.05 7.49
N THR A 124 0.20 11.85 8.38
CA THR A 124 -0.04 12.62 9.60
C THR A 124 -0.64 11.76 10.70
N ARG A 125 -0.58 12.23 11.95
CA ARG A 125 -1.31 11.67 13.10
C ARG A 125 -1.06 10.18 13.36
N HIS A 126 0.20 9.76 13.35
CA HIS A 126 0.60 8.37 13.57
C HIS A 126 0.05 7.76 14.86
N SER A 127 0.07 8.52 15.95
CA SER A 127 -0.42 8.07 17.26
C SER A 127 -1.93 7.82 17.28
N GLU A 128 -2.69 8.63 16.54
CA GLU A 128 -4.14 8.44 16.42
C GLU A 128 -4.46 7.17 15.63
N LEU A 129 -3.72 6.91 14.55
CA LEU A 129 -3.88 5.67 13.78
C LEU A 129 -3.54 4.44 14.63
N ARG A 130 -2.47 4.46 15.43
CA ARG A 130 -2.13 3.36 16.34
C ARG A 130 -3.26 3.07 17.32
N ARG A 131 -3.83 4.11 17.92
CA ARG A 131 -4.96 3.97 18.86
C ARG A 131 -6.20 3.39 18.17
N TRP A 132 -6.49 3.87 16.97
CA TRP A 132 -7.61 3.34 16.20
C TRP A 132 -7.43 1.85 15.87
N LEU A 133 -6.25 1.47 15.36
CA LEU A 133 -5.92 0.08 15.06
C LEU A 133 -6.07 -0.82 16.27
N TRP A 134 -5.52 -0.40 17.42
CA TRP A 134 -5.65 -1.14 18.68
C TRP A 134 -7.12 -1.32 19.10
N ALA A 135 -7.90 -0.24 19.04
CA ALA A 135 -9.33 -0.28 19.40
C ALA A 135 -10.16 -1.20 18.49
N HIS A 136 -9.71 -1.46 17.27
CA HIS A 136 -10.37 -2.31 16.29
C HIS A 136 -9.77 -3.74 16.20
N GLY A 137 -8.96 -4.12 17.15
CA GLY A 137 -8.45 -5.50 17.28
C GLY A 137 -7.25 -5.83 16.39
N PHE A 138 -6.60 -4.83 15.80
CA PHE A 138 -5.35 -5.05 15.05
C PHE A 138 -4.16 -5.18 16.00
N ALA A 139 -3.25 -6.10 15.68
CA ALA A 139 -1.95 -6.20 16.31
C ALA A 139 -0.88 -5.65 15.37
N LEU A 140 0.07 -4.88 15.90
CA LEU A 140 1.20 -4.39 15.12
C LEU A 140 2.31 -5.46 15.11
N ALA A 141 2.60 -6.00 13.92
CA ALA A 141 3.74 -6.89 13.70
C ALA A 141 5.05 -6.11 13.54
N ALA A 142 4.97 -4.86 13.06
CA ALA A 142 6.09 -3.95 12.92
C ALA A 142 5.62 -2.50 13.07
N ASP A 143 6.48 -1.68 13.65
CA ASP A 143 6.29 -0.23 13.76
C ASP A 143 7.66 0.43 13.70
N ARG A 144 8.04 0.92 12.53
CA ARG A 144 9.38 1.43 12.24
C ARG A 144 9.37 2.94 12.09
N PRO A 145 10.15 3.69 12.88
CA PRO A 145 10.39 5.10 12.60
C PRO A 145 11.32 5.22 11.39
N VAL A 146 10.93 6.04 10.42
CA VAL A 146 11.69 6.25 9.19
C VAL A 146 11.78 7.75 8.91
N GLN A 147 12.97 8.24 8.58
CA GLN A 147 13.18 9.62 8.18
C GLN A 147 13.21 9.72 6.65
N ALA A 148 12.40 10.60 6.09
CA ALA A 148 12.37 10.91 4.67
C ALA A 148 12.03 12.39 4.46
N ALA A 149 12.74 13.06 3.54
CA ALA A 149 12.55 14.48 3.23
C ALA A 149 12.54 15.39 4.49
N GLY A 150 13.42 15.11 5.45
CA GLY A 150 13.56 15.89 6.70
C GLY A 150 12.43 15.66 7.72
N ARG A 151 11.56 14.69 7.52
CA ARG A 151 10.42 14.38 8.41
C ARG A 151 10.48 12.95 8.90
N TRP A 152 9.92 12.73 10.09
CA TRP A 152 9.74 11.38 10.64
C TRP A 152 8.38 10.81 10.26
N TYR A 153 8.40 9.56 9.86
CA TYR A 153 7.22 8.76 9.53
C TYR A 153 7.20 7.48 10.36
N ALA A 154 6.02 6.94 10.57
CA ALA A 154 5.86 5.59 11.07
C ALA A 154 5.44 4.67 9.91
N VAL A 155 6.18 3.58 9.72
CA VAL A 155 5.85 2.51 8.79
C VAL A 155 5.39 1.31 9.61
N MET A 156 4.10 1.02 9.52
CA MET A 156 3.42 0.02 10.36
C MET A 156 2.96 -1.19 9.54
N ALA A 157 3.01 -2.35 10.16
CA ALA A 157 2.40 -3.57 9.60
C ALA A 157 1.68 -4.37 10.68
#